data_709185ddd842506986619131e79eb0ff
#
_entry.id   709185ddd842506986619131e79eb0ff
#
_cell.length_a   1.000
_cell.length_b   1.000
_cell.length_c   1.000
_cell.angle_alpha   90.00
_cell.angle_beta   90.00
_cell.angle_gamma   90.00
#
_symmetry.space_group_name_H-M   'P 1'
#
loop_
_entity.id
_entity.type
_entity.pdbx_description
1 polymer ?
#
loop_
_entity_poly.entity_id
_entity_poly.type
_entity_poly.pdbx_seq_one_letter_code
_entity_poly.pdbx_strand_id
1 'polypeptide(L)'
;MDQIFNIILVVLLSGIALIALLASVAVLFPRPVETARDILTASFGRSFLLGLVNFLFFGALVALLARLGQQASGLLAAILVLLAIVLALALTTLMFLGLSALTSLAGERIGEGTTSFRRHLRGSLLLVLAGLTPYIGWFAFAPIMLITSLGAGIQAWFRKEPKVAV
;
A
#
# COMPACT_ATOMS: atom_id res chain seq x y z
N MET A 1 4.62 20.11 28.19
CA MET A 1 5.72 19.35 27.56
C MET A 1 5.26 17.93 27.23
N ASP A 2 4.43 17.31 28.03
CA ASP A 2 3.99 15.90 27.86
C ASP A 2 3.21 15.63 26.57
N GLN A 3 2.37 16.56 26.13
CA GLN A 3 1.62 16.39 24.87
C GLN A 3 2.52 16.36 23.63
N ILE A 4 3.50 17.25 23.56
CA ILE A 4 4.44 17.29 22.42
C ILE A 4 5.29 16.02 22.41
N PHE A 5 5.78 15.59 23.57
CA PHE A 5 6.54 14.36 23.71
C PHE A 5 5.72 13.13 23.27
N ASN A 6 4.45 13.04 23.70
CA ASN A 6 3.54 11.96 23.29
C ASN A 6 3.28 11.95 21.78
N ILE A 7 3.09 13.11 21.15
CA ILE A 7 2.90 13.22 19.69
C ILE A 7 4.14 12.72 18.96
N ILE A 8 5.32 13.18 19.37
CA ILE A 8 6.59 12.75 18.77
C ILE A 8 6.77 11.23 18.92
N LEU A 9 6.50 10.70 20.09
CA LEU A 9 6.61 9.26 20.36
C LEU A 9 5.66 8.45 19.49
N VAL A 10 4.40 8.87 19.37
CA VAL A 10 3.39 8.20 18.52
C VAL A 10 3.81 8.22 17.05
N VAL A 11 4.27 9.37 16.55
CA VAL A 11 4.73 9.51 15.16
C VAL A 11 5.95 8.60 14.90
N LEU A 12 6.90 8.56 15.81
CA LEU A 12 8.09 7.73 15.70
C LEU A 12 7.75 6.24 15.72
N LEU A 13 6.92 5.81 16.66
CA LEU A 13 6.47 4.42 16.76
C LEU A 13 5.65 4.00 15.54
N SER A 14 4.76 4.86 15.04
CA SER A 14 3.99 4.61 13.83
C SER A 14 4.90 4.46 12.60
N GLY A 15 5.93 5.31 12.48
CA GLY A 15 6.91 5.21 11.41
C GLY A 15 7.69 3.90 11.45
N ILE A 16 8.17 3.50 12.64
CA ILE A 16 8.88 2.22 12.82
C ILE A 16 7.95 1.04 12.49
N ALA A 17 6.72 1.06 12.97
CA ALA A 17 5.74 0.01 12.69
C ALA A 17 5.44 -0.11 11.19
N LEU A 18 5.31 1.01 10.48
CA LEU A 18 5.10 1.03 9.04
C LEU A 18 6.30 0.47 8.28
N ILE A 19 7.53 0.84 8.66
CA ILE A 19 8.76 0.30 8.07
C ILE A 19 8.83 -1.22 8.27
N ALA A 20 8.56 -1.69 9.49
CA ALA A 20 8.56 -3.10 9.81
C ALA A 20 7.49 -3.86 9.03
N LEU A 21 6.29 -3.31 8.89
CA LEU A 21 5.20 -3.87 8.10
C LEU A 21 5.58 -4.02 6.62
N LEU A 22 6.11 -2.96 6.01
CA LEU A 22 6.50 -2.98 4.59
C LEU A 22 7.65 -3.96 4.32
N ALA A 23 8.63 -4.03 5.23
CA ALA A 23 9.70 -5.02 5.15
C ALA A 23 9.17 -6.46 5.31
N SER A 24 8.22 -6.67 6.22
CA SER A 24 7.58 -7.98 6.42
C SER A 24 6.78 -8.42 5.18
N VAL A 25 6.03 -7.51 4.56
CA VAL A 25 5.30 -7.78 3.31
C VAL A 25 6.27 -8.17 2.19
N ALA A 26 7.42 -7.50 2.07
CA ALA A 26 8.44 -7.83 1.07
C ALA A 26 9.06 -9.22 1.28
N VAL A 27 9.22 -9.64 2.53
CA VAL A 27 9.78 -10.97 2.87
C VAL A 27 8.74 -12.07 2.69
N LEU A 28 7.48 -11.82 3.09
CA LEU A 28 6.40 -12.81 3.00
C LEU A 28 5.90 -13.01 1.56
N PHE A 29 5.90 -11.95 0.76
CA PHE A 29 5.38 -11.95 -0.61
C PHE A 29 6.40 -11.42 -1.62
N PRO A 30 7.59 -12.06 -1.75
CA PRO A 30 8.67 -11.55 -2.59
C PRO A 30 8.26 -11.45 -4.06
N ARG A 31 7.60 -12.49 -4.60
CA ARG A 31 7.18 -12.54 -6.01
C ARG A 31 6.19 -11.44 -6.40
N PRO A 32 5.02 -11.28 -5.70
CA PRO A 32 4.11 -10.18 -6.00
C PRO A 32 4.75 -8.79 -5.86
N VAL A 33 5.63 -8.60 -4.88
CA VAL A 33 6.33 -7.33 -4.67
C VAL A 33 7.30 -7.03 -5.82
N GLU A 34 8.07 -8.00 -6.29
CA GLU A 34 8.95 -7.85 -7.45
C GLU A 34 8.15 -7.57 -8.73
N THR A 35 7.06 -8.31 -8.97
CA THR A 35 6.18 -8.06 -10.11
C THR A 35 5.57 -6.66 -10.08
N ALA A 36 5.10 -6.20 -8.92
CA ALA A 36 4.56 -4.85 -8.75
C ALA A 36 5.65 -3.79 -9.00
N ARG A 37 6.89 -4.03 -8.56
CA ARG A 37 8.04 -3.16 -8.81
C ARG A 37 8.33 -3.03 -10.32
N ASP A 38 8.36 -4.14 -11.05
CA ASP A 38 8.61 -4.13 -12.49
C ASP A 38 7.49 -3.38 -13.26
N ILE A 39 6.25 -3.50 -12.81
CA ILE A 39 5.11 -2.75 -13.34
C ILE A 39 5.29 -1.25 -13.09
N LEU A 40 5.71 -0.86 -11.88
CA LEU A 40 5.94 0.53 -11.52
C LEU A 40 7.09 1.16 -12.31
N THR A 41 8.16 0.42 -12.57
CA THR A 41 9.28 0.87 -13.40
C THR A 41 8.88 1.05 -14.85
N ALA A 42 8.06 0.13 -15.38
CA ALA A 42 7.62 0.16 -16.76
C ALA A 42 6.58 1.26 -17.04
N SER A 43 5.64 1.49 -16.11
CA SER A 43 4.51 2.39 -16.37
C SER A 43 3.85 2.92 -15.08
N PHE A 44 4.51 3.86 -14.41
CA PHE A 44 4.00 4.51 -13.20
C PHE A 44 2.62 5.17 -13.40
N GLY A 45 2.45 5.93 -14.50
CA GLY A 45 1.19 6.64 -14.80
C GLY A 45 0.02 5.69 -15.02
N ARG A 46 0.24 4.54 -15.66
CA ARG A 46 -0.80 3.52 -15.85
C ARG A 46 -1.21 2.89 -14.52
N SER A 47 -0.25 2.63 -13.63
CA SER A 47 -0.53 2.13 -12.29
C SER A 47 -1.31 3.15 -11.48
N PHE A 48 -0.99 4.44 -11.59
CA PHE A 48 -1.75 5.51 -10.94
C PHE A 48 -3.20 5.56 -11.43
N LEU A 49 -3.44 5.57 -12.75
CA LEU A 49 -4.80 5.61 -13.31
C LEU A 49 -5.62 4.38 -12.92
N LEU A 50 -5.05 3.19 -13.02
CA LEU A 50 -5.73 1.96 -12.59
C LEU A 50 -6.02 1.98 -11.09
N GLY A 51 -5.08 2.43 -10.29
CA GLY A 51 -5.26 2.59 -8.85
C GLY A 51 -6.37 3.57 -8.52
N LEU A 52 -6.41 4.71 -9.20
CA LEU A 52 -7.43 5.75 -8.99
C LEU A 52 -8.83 5.23 -9.29
N VAL A 53 -9.02 4.60 -10.46
CA VAL A 53 -10.32 4.04 -10.86
C VAL A 53 -10.77 2.96 -9.87
N ASN A 54 -9.88 2.04 -9.51
CA ASN A 54 -10.21 0.98 -8.56
C ASN A 54 -10.45 1.52 -7.14
N PHE A 55 -9.66 2.50 -6.69
CA PHE A 55 -9.86 3.14 -5.39
C PHE A 55 -11.23 3.82 -5.28
N LEU A 56 -11.63 4.56 -6.32
CA LEU A 56 -12.94 5.22 -6.35
C LEU A 56 -14.08 4.20 -6.42
N PHE A 57 -13.97 3.20 -7.30
CA PHE A 57 -15.02 2.19 -7.47
C PHE A 57 -15.19 1.31 -6.22
N PHE A 58 -14.13 0.68 -5.77
CA PHE A 58 -14.19 -0.21 -4.61
C PHE A 58 -14.37 0.55 -3.30
N GLY A 59 -13.81 1.75 -3.18
CA GLY A 59 -14.04 2.62 -2.03
C GLY A 59 -15.50 3.02 -1.90
N ALA A 60 -16.14 3.40 -3.01
CA ALA A 60 -17.58 3.66 -3.05
C ALA A 60 -18.40 2.41 -2.72
N LEU A 61 -17.99 1.24 -3.23
CA LEU A 61 -18.66 -0.03 -2.95
C LEU A 61 -18.57 -0.41 -1.47
N VAL A 62 -17.40 -0.28 -0.85
CA VAL A 62 -17.22 -0.51 0.59
C VAL A 62 -18.09 0.45 1.40
N ALA A 63 -18.12 1.73 1.06
CA ALA A 63 -18.94 2.71 1.73
C ALA A 63 -20.45 2.41 1.60
N LEU A 64 -20.88 1.99 0.41
CA LEU A 64 -22.26 1.57 0.16
C LEU A 64 -22.64 0.35 0.98
N LEU A 65 -21.82 -0.69 0.96
CA LEU A 65 -22.07 -1.92 1.74
C LEU A 65 -22.12 -1.63 3.24
N ALA A 66 -21.22 -0.80 3.74
CA ALA A 66 -21.21 -0.38 5.14
C ALA A 66 -22.48 0.40 5.51
N ARG A 67 -22.92 1.33 4.65
CA ARG A 67 -24.18 2.08 4.86
C ARG A 67 -25.43 1.18 4.83
N LEU A 68 -25.52 0.29 3.85
CA LEU A 68 -26.62 -0.67 3.79
C LEU A 68 -26.63 -1.61 4.99
N GLY A 69 -25.46 -2.04 5.45
CA GLY A 69 -25.33 -2.86 6.65
C GLY A 69 -25.79 -2.14 7.92
N GLN A 70 -25.58 -0.82 8.04
CA GLN A 70 -26.07 -0.03 9.17
C GLN A 70 -27.59 0.17 9.15
N GLN A 71 -28.24 0.15 7.98
CA GLN A 71 -29.68 0.29 7.84
C GLN A 71 -30.44 -1.04 7.89
N ALA A 72 -29.75 -2.14 7.60
CA ALA A 72 -30.32 -3.49 7.66
C ALA A 72 -30.37 -3.99 9.13
N SER A 73 -31.09 -5.08 9.36
CA SER A 73 -31.18 -5.73 10.66
C SER A 73 -30.94 -7.24 10.54
N GLY A 74 -30.59 -7.86 11.65
CA GLY A 74 -30.39 -9.30 11.73
C GLY A 74 -29.22 -9.81 10.88
N LEU A 75 -29.40 -10.98 10.28
CA LEU A 75 -28.37 -11.68 9.50
C LEU A 75 -27.90 -10.90 8.27
N LEU A 76 -28.80 -10.18 7.61
CA LEU A 76 -28.48 -9.38 6.42
C LEU A 76 -27.49 -8.27 6.76
N ALA A 77 -27.68 -7.57 7.87
CA ALA A 77 -26.73 -6.54 8.35
C ALA A 77 -25.33 -7.12 8.56
N ALA A 78 -25.25 -8.28 9.23
CA ALA A 78 -23.98 -8.95 9.49
C ALA A 78 -23.25 -9.35 8.19
N ILE A 79 -23.96 -9.89 7.20
CA ILE A 79 -23.39 -10.27 5.90
C ILE A 79 -22.85 -9.04 5.15
N LEU A 80 -23.61 -7.95 5.09
CA LEU A 80 -23.20 -6.73 4.37
C LEU A 80 -21.96 -6.10 5.01
N VAL A 81 -21.92 -6.00 6.34
CA VAL A 81 -20.77 -5.48 7.07
C VAL A 81 -19.55 -6.38 6.89
N LEU A 82 -19.72 -7.70 6.99
CA LEU A 82 -18.64 -8.66 6.79
C LEU A 82 -18.06 -8.52 5.37
N LEU A 83 -18.90 -8.42 4.35
CA LEU A 83 -18.48 -8.24 2.96
C LEU A 83 -17.71 -6.93 2.77
N ALA A 84 -18.17 -5.83 3.40
CA ALA A 84 -17.47 -4.56 3.38
C ALA A 84 -16.07 -4.66 4.01
N ILE A 85 -15.97 -5.33 5.16
CA ILE A 85 -14.69 -5.55 5.86
C ILE A 85 -13.74 -6.41 5.01
N VAL A 86 -14.20 -7.51 4.46
CA VAL A 86 -13.37 -8.39 3.61
C VAL A 86 -12.85 -7.65 2.40
N LEU A 87 -13.71 -6.87 1.73
CA LEU A 87 -13.32 -6.07 0.58
C LEU A 87 -12.30 -4.98 0.96
N ALA A 88 -12.51 -4.28 2.07
CA ALA A 88 -11.58 -3.27 2.58
C ALA A 88 -10.22 -3.88 2.93
N LEU A 89 -10.20 -5.06 3.58
CA LEU A 89 -8.96 -5.78 3.89
C LEU A 89 -8.22 -6.22 2.63
N ALA A 90 -8.94 -6.71 1.62
CA ALA A 90 -8.34 -7.10 0.34
C ALA A 90 -7.68 -5.90 -0.35
N LEU A 91 -8.37 -4.76 -0.43
CA LEU A 91 -7.82 -3.52 -0.98
C LEU A 91 -6.59 -3.03 -0.22
N THR A 92 -6.67 -3.05 1.10
CA THR A 92 -5.55 -2.65 1.98
C THR A 92 -4.34 -3.56 1.77
N THR A 93 -4.55 -4.86 1.66
CA THR A 93 -3.47 -5.83 1.39
C THR A 93 -2.79 -5.56 0.05
N LEU A 94 -3.57 -5.35 -1.02
CA LEU A 94 -3.03 -5.01 -2.35
C LEU A 94 -2.29 -3.68 -2.34
N MET A 95 -2.77 -2.71 -1.58
CA MET A 95 -2.11 -1.42 -1.41
C MET A 95 -0.76 -1.56 -0.69
N PHE A 96 -0.66 -2.38 0.37
CA PHE A 96 0.60 -2.64 1.06
C PHE A 96 1.59 -3.43 0.20
N LEU A 97 1.13 -4.36 -0.65
CA LEU A 97 1.99 -5.03 -1.63
C LEU A 97 2.64 -4.02 -2.59
N GLY A 98 1.84 -3.15 -3.17
CA GLY A 98 2.35 -2.11 -4.07
C GLY A 98 3.22 -1.07 -3.35
N LEU A 99 2.89 -0.71 -2.10
CA LEU A 99 3.71 0.21 -1.31
C LEU A 99 5.07 -0.40 -0.97
N SER A 100 5.11 -1.71 -0.66
CA SER A 100 6.36 -2.45 -0.48
C SER A 100 7.20 -2.51 -1.76
N ALA A 101 6.57 -2.59 -2.93
CA ALA A 101 7.25 -2.49 -4.22
C ALA A 101 7.85 -1.08 -4.45
N LEU A 102 7.13 -0.01 -4.08
CA LEU A 102 7.64 1.36 -4.14
C LEU A 102 8.84 1.56 -3.21
N THR A 103 8.84 0.98 -2.00
CA THR A 103 10.01 1.05 -1.11
C THR A 103 11.23 0.39 -1.72
N SER A 104 11.06 -0.75 -2.39
CA SER A 104 12.14 -1.41 -3.12
C SER A 104 12.72 -0.51 -4.21
N LEU A 105 11.86 0.11 -5.00
CA LEU A 105 12.24 1.02 -6.08
C LEU A 105 12.99 2.27 -5.56
N ALA A 106 12.48 2.87 -4.49
CA ALA A 106 13.10 4.02 -3.86
C ALA A 106 14.48 3.68 -3.26
N GLY A 107 14.59 2.50 -2.63
CA GLY A 107 15.82 2.04 -2.02
C GLY A 107 16.95 1.73 -3.01
N GLU A 108 16.63 1.29 -4.23
CA GLU A 108 17.61 1.06 -5.29
C GLU A 108 18.29 2.33 -5.78
N ARG A 109 17.55 3.42 -5.84
CA ARG A 109 18.09 4.71 -6.31
C ARG A 109 19.14 5.32 -5.37
N ILE A 110 19.25 4.81 -4.12
CA ILE A 110 20.16 5.38 -3.11
C ILE A 110 21.45 4.57 -2.96
N GLY A 111 21.51 3.33 -3.41
CA GLY A 111 22.73 2.54 -3.28
C GLY A 111 22.71 1.24 -4.05
N GLU A 112 23.63 1.12 -4.99
CA GLU A 112 23.90 -0.10 -5.73
C GLU A 112 24.55 -1.15 -4.83
N GLY A 113 24.29 -2.44 -5.07
CA GLY A 113 24.99 -3.57 -4.43
C GLY A 113 24.57 -3.93 -3.00
N THR A 114 23.41 -3.47 -2.54
CA THR A 114 22.90 -3.81 -1.20
C THR A 114 21.99 -5.04 -1.20
N THR A 115 21.97 -5.79 -0.08
CA THR A 115 21.05 -6.90 0.12
C THR A 115 19.59 -6.44 0.00
N SER A 116 18.71 -7.31 -0.47
CA SER A 116 17.28 -7.02 -0.67
C SER A 116 16.64 -6.37 0.57
N PHE A 117 16.98 -6.85 1.76
CA PHE A 117 16.48 -6.31 3.02
C PHE A 117 16.92 -4.85 3.26
N ARG A 118 18.21 -4.54 3.08
CA ARG A 118 18.74 -3.17 3.26
C ARG A 118 18.10 -2.19 2.27
N ARG A 119 17.86 -2.64 1.04
CA ARG A 119 17.16 -1.87 0.01
C ARG A 119 15.76 -1.47 0.46
N HIS A 120 14.96 -2.43 0.95
CA HIS A 120 13.62 -2.15 1.47
C HIS A 120 13.64 -1.23 2.68
N LEU A 121 14.58 -1.42 3.58
CA LEU A 121 14.69 -0.61 4.80
C LEU A 121 15.02 0.85 4.49
N ARG A 122 15.96 1.10 3.58
CA ARG A 122 16.29 2.46 3.11
C ARG A 122 15.12 3.12 2.37
N GLY A 123 14.48 2.39 1.47
CA GLY A 123 13.32 2.90 0.73
C GLY A 123 12.12 3.18 1.62
N SER A 124 11.87 2.34 2.62
CA SER A 124 10.81 2.59 3.61
C SER A 124 11.09 3.82 4.46
N LEU A 125 12.33 3.99 4.89
CA LEU A 125 12.75 5.17 5.64
C LEU A 125 12.52 6.45 4.83
N LEU A 126 12.90 6.45 3.55
CA LEU A 126 12.65 7.58 2.66
C LEU A 126 11.18 7.90 2.48
N LEU A 127 10.35 6.86 2.25
CA LEU A 127 8.90 7.03 2.08
C LEU A 127 8.26 7.59 3.36
N VAL A 128 8.68 7.12 4.53
CA VAL A 128 8.20 7.64 5.82
C VAL A 128 8.64 9.09 5.99
N LEU A 129 9.91 9.42 5.73
CA LEU A 129 10.40 10.79 5.84
C LEU A 129 9.72 11.74 4.84
N ALA A 130 9.51 11.30 3.60
CA ALA A 130 8.78 12.08 2.60
C ALA A 130 7.31 12.26 3.00
N GLY A 131 6.68 11.24 3.57
CA GLY A 131 5.31 11.32 4.11
C GLY A 131 5.18 12.22 5.34
N LEU A 132 6.24 12.39 6.12
CA LEU A 132 6.26 13.30 7.28
C LEU A 132 6.38 14.78 6.88
N THR A 133 6.70 15.09 5.62
CA THR A 133 6.78 16.48 5.15
C THR A 133 5.39 17.12 5.24
N PRO A 134 5.19 18.18 6.03
CA PRO A 134 3.89 18.82 6.17
C PRO A 134 3.44 19.38 4.82
N TYR A 135 2.13 19.37 4.59
CA TYR A 135 1.41 19.79 3.37
C TYR A 135 1.72 18.95 2.12
N ILE A 136 2.95 18.95 1.60
CA ILE A 136 3.30 18.22 0.36
C ILE A 136 3.25 16.70 0.59
N GLY A 137 3.79 16.22 1.72
CA GLY A 137 3.77 14.80 2.08
C GLY A 137 2.34 14.26 2.24
N TRP A 138 1.49 15.01 2.93
CA TRP A 138 0.14 14.56 3.30
C TRP A 138 -0.88 14.73 2.16
N PHE A 139 -0.83 15.85 1.43
CA PHE A 139 -1.86 16.18 0.44
C PHE A 139 -1.51 15.78 -1.00
N ALA A 140 -0.25 15.64 -1.32
CA ALA A 140 0.19 15.24 -2.66
C ALA A 140 0.88 13.87 -2.65
N PHE A 141 1.96 13.72 -1.88
CA PHE A 141 2.80 12.53 -1.94
C PHE A 141 2.07 11.27 -1.45
N ALA A 142 1.47 11.31 -0.26
CA ALA A 142 0.81 10.13 0.31
C ALA A 142 -0.37 9.63 -0.53
N PRO A 143 -1.35 10.47 -0.98
CA PRO A 143 -2.43 10.01 -1.85
C PRO A 143 -1.93 9.44 -3.17
N ILE A 144 -0.97 10.09 -3.83
CA ILE A 144 -0.41 9.61 -5.10
C ILE A 144 0.26 8.25 -4.90
N MET A 145 1.07 8.09 -3.85
CA MET A 145 1.76 6.84 -3.56
C MET A 145 0.79 5.72 -3.21
N LEU A 146 -0.23 5.98 -2.39
CA LEU A 146 -1.24 4.99 -2.02
C LEU A 146 -2.06 4.52 -3.23
N ILE A 147 -2.51 5.46 -4.06
CA ILE A 147 -3.28 5.16 -5.27
C ILE A 147 -2.43 4.37 -6.27
N THR A 148 -1.19 4.81 -6.51
CA THR A 148 -0.26 4.10 -7.42
C THR A 148 0.08 2.70 -6.90
N SER A 149 0.28 2.57 -5.60
CA SER A 149 0.52 1.28 -4.94
C SER A 149 -0.64 0.31 -5.13
N LEU A 150 -1.87 0.79 -4.95
CA LEU A 150 -3.06 -0.03 -5.18
C LEU A 150 -3.12 -0.53 -6.62
N GLY A 151 -2.88 0.35 -7.59
CA GLY A 151 -2.89 -0.04 -9.00
C GLY A 151 -1.78 -1.02 -9.36
N ALA A 152 -0.58 -0.86 -8.81
CA ALA A 152 0.52 -1.82 -9.02
C ALA A 152 0.24 -3.16 -8.33
N GLY A 153 -0.30 -3.15 -7.12
CA GLY A 153 -0.68 -4.35 -6.38
C GLY A 153 -1.76 -5.16 -7.10
N ILE A 154 -2.79 -4.50 -7.62
CA ILE A 154 -3.84 -5.14 -8.44
C ILE A 154 -3.22 -5.77 -9.70
N GLN A 155 -2.41 -5.02 -10.44
CA GLN A 155 -1.78 -5.53 -11.66
C GLN A 155 -0.86 -6.72 -11.36
N ALA A 156 -0.08 -6.66 -10.29
CA ALA A 156 0.81 -7.74 -9.89
C ALA A 156 0.05 -9.02 -9.53
N TRP A 157 -1.09 -8.87 -8.83
CA TRP A 157 -1.91 -10.00 -8.44
C TRP A 157 -2.56 -10.72 -9.62
N PHE A 158 -3.02 -9.95 -10.62
CA PHE A 158 -3.69 -10.51 -11.81
C PHE A 158 -2.73 -10.87 -12.95
N ARG A 159 -1.45 -10.51 -12.87
CA ARG A 159 -0.46 -10.88 -13.89
C ARG A 159 -0.11 -12.35 -13.75
N LYS A 160 -0.62 -13.16 -14.66
CA LYS A 160 -0.20 -14.57 -14.81
C LYS A 160 1.30 -14.57 -15.16
N GLU A 161 2.09 -15.31 -14.40
CA GLU A 161 3.50 -15.52 -14.73
C GLU A 161 3.61 -16.07 -16.16
N PRO A 162 4.52 -15.54 -16.99
CA PRO A 162 4.89 -16.24 -18.22
C PRO A 162 5.44 -17.60 -17.78
N LYS A 163 4.82 -18.70 -18.25
CA LYS A 163 5.37 -20.04 -18.08
C LYS A 163 6.78 -19.99 -18.66
N VAL A 164 7.79 -20.12 -17.82
CA VAL A 164 9.14 -20.35 -18.27
C VAL A 164 9.07 -21.68 -19.02
N ALA A 165 9.14 -21.62 -20.34
CA ALA A 165 9.34 -22.81 -21.17
C ALA A 165 10.73 -23.34 -20.82
N VAL A 166 10.77 -24.51 -20.18
CA VAL A 166 11.96 -25.29 -19.91
C VAL A 166 12.40 -25.91 -21.23
#